data_33c68b237882a286964380adc6122928
#
_entry.id   33c68b237882a286964380adc6122928
#
_cell.length_a   1.000
_cell.length_b   1.000
_cell.length_c   1.000
_cell.angle_alpha   90.00
_cell.angle_beta   90.00
_cell.angle_gamma   90.00
#
_symmetry.space_group_name_H-M   'P 1'
#
loop_
_entity.id
_entity.type
_entity.pdbx_description
1 polymer ?
#
loop_
_entity_poly.entity_id
_entity_poly.type
_entity_poly.pdbx_seq_one_letter_code
_entity_poly.pdbx_strand_id
1 'polypeptide(L)'
;MRPPHVPEVALHLADEAHDLWHRTEEELSEIGLPPPFWAFAWAGGQGLARYVLDHPKTVAGKRVLDFASGSGLVAIAAMKAGAANLTGADIDPFCETAIRLNAEANAVEVGFLGADQVGRDDGWDVVLAGDVCYEKPFADRLVPWFEALRSRGADVLVGDPGRSYLPKDRLQKLATYEVPVTRALEDAEVKRTTVWRFA
;
A
#
# COMPACT_ATOMS: atom_id res chain seq x y z
N MET A 1 -8.64 -11.27 -9.82
CA MET A 1 -7.50 -11.31 -10.78
C MET A 1 -6.17 -11.38 -10.04
N ARG A 2 -5.03 -11.44 -10.77
CA ARG A 2 -3.69 -11.46 -10.14
C ARG A 2 -2.89 -10.30 -10.73
N PRO A 3 -2.36 -9.38 -9.90
CA PRO A 3 -1.51 -8.29 -10.40
C PRO A 3 -0.29 -8.85 -11.12
N PRO A 4 0.09 -8.30 -12.28
CA PRO A 4 1.13 -8.91 -13.12
C PRO A 4 2.50 -8.95 -12.44
N HIS A 5 2.80 -8.01 -11.55
CA HIS A 5 4.07 -7.97 -10.83
C HIS A 5 4.09 -8.84 -9.56
N VAL A 6 2.91 -9.25 -9.06
CA VAL A 6 2.72 -10.07 -7.84
C VAL A 6 1.71 -11.19 -8.11
N PRO A 7 1.99 -12.12 -9.03
CA PRO A 7 1.04 -13.15 -9.43
C PRO A 7 0.73 -14.17 -8.32
N GLU A 8 1.50 -14.18 -7.24
CA GLU A 8 1.27 -14.99 -6.04
C GLU A 8 0.03 -14.54 -5.24
N VAL A 9 -0.41 -13.29 -5.42
CA VAL A 9 -1.55 -12.71 -4.71
C VAL A 9 -2.77 -12.65 -5.61
N ALA A 10 -3.88 -13.25 -5.18
CA ALA A 10 -5.17 -13.15 -5.83
C ALA A 10 -5.97 -11.99 -5.23
N LEU A 11 -6.54 -11.11 -6.06
CA LEU A 11 -7.33 -9.96 -5.61
C LEU A 11 -8.67 -9.86 -6.36
N HIS A 12 -9.68 -9.43 -5.66
CA HIS A 12 -10.91 -8.86 -6.23
C HIS A 12 -10.63 -7.40 -6.53
N LEU A 13 -10.47 -7.05 -7.79
CA LEU A 13 -10.20 -5.70 -8.27
C LEU A 13 -11.25 -5.31 -9.30
N ALA A 14 -11.49 -4.03 -9.45
CA ALA A 14 -12.20 -3.51 -10.61
C ALA A 14 -11.32 -3.65 -11.87
N ASP A 15 -11.97 -3.82 -13.02
CA ASP A 15 -11.31 -3.63 -14.30
C ASP A 15 -11.31 -2.14 -14.68
N GLU A 16 -10.50 -1.79 -15.69
CA GLU A 16 -10.36 -0.41 -16.16
C GLU A 16 -11.62 0.16 -16.81
N ALA A 17 -12.56 -0.69 -17.18
CA ALA A 17 -13.83 -0.31 -17.79
C ALA A 17 -14.93 -0.05 -16.75
N HIS A 18 -14.60 -0.10 -15.45
CA HIS A 18 -15.60 0.13 -14.41
C HIS A 18 -16.03 1.58 -14.37
N ASP A 19 -17.32 1.84 -14.48
CA ASP A 19 -17.90 3.19 -14.57
C ASP A 19 -17.48 4.11 -13.42
N LEU A 20 -17.24 3.57 -12.21
CA LEU A 20 -16.80 4.35 -11.05
C LEU A 20 -15.43 4.99 -11.24
N TRP A 21 -14.51 4.38 -12.00
CA TRP A 21 -13.20 4.94 -12.26
C TRP A 21 -13.26 6.17 -13.21
N HIS A 22 -14.21 6.18 -14.10
CA HIS A 22 -14.39 7.28 -15.06
C HIS A 22 -15.16 8.47 -14.50
N ARG A 23 -15.69 8.37 -13.27
CA ARG A 23 -16.35 9.49 -12.61
C ARG A 23 -15.34 10.43 -12.01
N THR A 24 -15.63 11.73 -12.07
CA THR A 24 -14.84 12.75 -11.39
C THR A 24 -15.02 12.66 -9.87
N GLU A 25 -14.08 13.23 -9.11
CA GLU A 25 -14.21 13.32 -7.65
C GLU A 25 -15.50 14.08 -7.25
N GLU A 26 -15.90 15.09 -8.03
CA GLU A 26 -17.15 15.83 -7.81
C GLU A 26 -18.38 14.92 -7.97
N GLU A 27 -18.45 14.15 -9.06
CA GLU A 27 -19.56 13.20 -9.30
C GLU A 27 -19.62 12.09 -8.23
N LEU A 28 -18.46 11.61 -7.76
CA LEU A 28 -18.40 10.64 -6.65
C LEU A 28 -18.85 11.28 -5.34
N SER A 29 -18.42 12.51 -5.07
CA SER A 29 -18.81 13.26 -3.88
C SER A 29 -20.33 13.54 -3.85
N GLU A 30 -20.94 13.85 -4.99
CA GLU A 30 -22.40 14.05 -5.09
C GLU A 30 -23.21 12.82 -4.68
N ILE A 31 -22.69 11.62 -4.92
CA ILE A 31 -23.31 10.36 -4.49
C ILE A 31 -22.77 9.83 -3.15
N GLY A 32 -21.90 10.61 -2.47
CA GLY A 32 -21.35 10.28 -1.16
C GLY A 32 -20.29 9.18 -1.17
N LEU A 33 -19.58 8.98 -2.28
CA LEU A 33 -18.52 7.99 -2.42
C LEU A 33 -17.15 8.66 -2.53
N PRO A 34 -16.12 8.16 -1.84
CA PRO A 34 -14.73 8.52 -2.09
C PRO A 34 -14.23 7.89 -3.41
N PRO A 35 -13.12 8.39 -4.00
CA PRO A 35 -12.46 7.73 -5.11
C PRO A 35 -12.08 6.29 -4.75
N PRO A 36 -12.40 5.29 -5.60
CA PRO A 36 -12.27 3.87 -5.25
C PRO A 36 -10.82 3.37 -5.37
N PHE A 37 -9.87 4.01 -4.67
CA PHE A 37 -8.44 3.65 -4.73
C PHE A 37 -8.18 2.20 -4.29
N TRP A 38 -9.01 1.67 -3.38
CA TRP A 38 -8.96 0.28 -2.93
C TRP A 38 -9.28 -0.75 -4.02
N ALA A 39 -9.95 -0.33 -5.09
CA ALA A 39 -10.35 -1.24 -6.16
C ALA A 39 -9.22 -1.58 -7.15
N PHE A 40 -8.01 -1.04 -6.97
CA PHE A 40 -6.90 -1.18 -7.90
C PHE A 40 -5.59 -1.59 -7.22
N ALA A 41 -4.70 -2.25 -8.00
CA ALA A 41 -3.35 -2.59 -7.55
C ALA A 41 -2.35 -1.54 -8.06
N TRP A 42 -2.12 -0.51 -7.28
CA TRP A 42 -1.23 0.60 -7.61
C TRP A 42 0.23 0.18 -7.72
N ALA A 43 1.01 0.89 -8.55
CA ALA A 43 2.38 0.52 -8.86
C ALA A 43 3.30 0.48 -7.63
N GLY A 44 3.17 1.43 -6.71
CA GLY A 44 3.95 1.47 -5.47
C GLY A 44 3.66 0.27 -4.58
N GLY A 45 2.37 -0.05 -4.43
CA GLY A 45 1.93 -1.25 -3.70
C GLY A 45 2.44 -2.54 -4.33
N GLN A 46 2.39 -2.69 -5.67
CA GLN A 46 2.91 -3.87 -6.36
C GLN A 46 4.43 -4.02 -6.18
N GLY A 47 5.20 -2.94 -6.33
CA GLY A 47 6.66 -2.96 -6.11
C GLY A 47 7.03 -3.32 -4.67
N LEU A 48 6.31 -2.77 -3.69
CA LEU A 48 6.54 -3.06 -2.27
C LEU A 48 6.17 -4.50 -1.93
N ALA A 49 5.04 -5.00 -2.41
CA ALA A 49 4.62 -6.39 -2.23
C ALA A 49 5.63 -7.38 -2.84
N ARG A 50 6.14 -7.09 -4.05
CA ARG A 50 7.20 -7.88 -4.68
C ARG A 50 8.46 -7.91 -3.82
N TYR A 51 8.90 -6.75 -3.34
CA TYR A 51 10.07 -6.65 -2.48
C TYR A 51 9.94 -7.51 -1.23
N VAL A 52 8.80 -7.45 -0.56
CA VAL A 52 8.53 -8.22 0.68
C VAL A 52 8.55 -9.72 0.41
N LEU A 53 7.98 -10.19 -0.70
CA LEU A 53 8.01 -11.60 -1.09
C LEU A 53 9.43 -12.08 -1.42
N ASP A 54 10.23 -11.26 -2.11
CA ASP A 54 11.62 -11.57 -2.45
C ASP A 54 12.57 -11.49 -1.23
N HIS A 55 12.20 -10.70 -0.21
CA HIS A 55 12.99 -10.47 0.99
C HIS A 55 12.17 -10.76 2.27
N PRO A 56 11.74 -12.01 2.49
CA PRO A 56 10.80 -12.36 3.58
C PRO A 56 11.32 -11.99 4.96
N LYS A 57 12.63 -11.96 5.18
CA LYS A 57 13.24 -11.52 6.45
C LYS A 57 12.85 -10.09 6.86
N THR A 58 12.36 -9.29 5.93
CA THR A 58 11.85 -7.94 6.20
C THR A 58 10.67 -7.99 7.18
N VAL A 59 9.78 -8.97 7.04
CA VAL A 59 8.53 -9.08 7.79
C VAL A 59 8.37 -10.37 8.59
N ALA A 60 9.14 -11.42 8.29
CA ALA A 60 8.99 -12.73 8.92
C ALA A 60 9.11 -12.66 10.45
N GLY A 61 8.10 -13.20 11.15
CA GLY A 61 8.02 -13.20 12.61
C GLY A 61 7.74 -11.85 13.26
N LYS A 62 7.42 -10.81 12.48
CA LYS A 62 7.22 -9.44 12.96
C LYS A 62 5.75 -9.04 13.01
N ARG A 63 5.45 -8.01 13.83
CA ARG A 63 4.18 -7.29 13.82
C ARG A 63 4.25 -6.19 12.76
N VAL A 64 3.35 -6.26 11.78
CA VAL A 64 3.39 -5.40 10.59
C VAL A 64 2.13 -4.56 10.49
N LEU A 65 2.30 -3.28 10.18
CA LEU A 65 1.24 -2.40 9.71
C LEU A 65 1.37 -2.22 8.19
N ASP A 66 0.31 -2.49 7.45
CA ASP A 66 0.15 -2.02 6.07
C ASP A 66 -0.70 -0.75 6.10
N PHE A 67 -0.06 0.39 5.93
CA PHE A 67 -0.66 1.71 6.05
C PHE A 67 -1.17 2.20 4.68
N ALA A 68 -2.38 2.75 4.65
CA ALA A 68 -3.14 3.06 3.43
C ALA A 68 -3.26 1.80 2.54
N SER A 69 -3.78 0.74 3.15
CA SER A 69 -3.70 -0.63 2.65
C SER A 69 -4.54 -0.88 1.38
N GLY A 70 -5.58 -0.08 1.14
CA GLY A 70 -6.45 -0.16 -0.02
C GLY A 70 -7.03 -1.57 -0.23
N SER A 71 -6.59 -2.26 -1.29
CA SER A 71 -6.99 -3.63 -1.61
C SER A 71 -6.44 -4.71 -0.66
N GLY A 72 -5.47 -4.37 0.21
CA GLY A 72 -4.75 -5.34 1.04
C GLY A 72 -3.62 -6.07 0.33
N LEU A 73 -3.19 -5.63 -0.86
CA LEU A 73 -2.14 -6.29 -1.64
C LEU A 73 -0.85 -6.49 -0.84
N VAL A 74 -0.35 -5.43 -0.20
CA VAL A 74 0.91 -5.45 0.55
C VAL A 74 0.74 -6.26 1.83
N ALA A 75 -0.40 -6.11 2.51
CA ALA A 75 -0.78 -6.90 3.68
C ALA A 75 -0.71 -8.41 3.39
N ILE A 76 -1.38 -8.84 2.33
CA ILE A 76 -1.44 -10.26 1.93
C ILE A 76 -0.04 -10.78 1.56
N ALA A 77 0.75 -9.99 0.83
CA ALA A 77 2.13 -10.33 0.50
C ALA A 77 2.99 -10.50 1.76
N ALA A 78 2.84 -9.63 2.75
CA ALA A 78 3.57 -9.72 4.02
C ALA A 78 3.16 -10.95 4.85
N MET A 79 1.87 -11.31 4.87
CA MET A 79 1.42 -12.56 5.50
C MET A 79 2.00 -13.80 4.81
N LYS A 80 2.01 -13.82 3.47
CA LYS A 80 2.64 -14.91 2.69
C LYS A 80 4.15 -14.98 2.92
N ALA A 81 4.80 -13.86 3.23
CA ALA A 81 6.22 -13.78 3.57
C ALA A 81 6.52 -14.11 5.05
N GLY A 82 5.50 -14.49 5.84
CA GLY A 82 5.66 -15.01 7.20
C GLY A 82 5.59 -13.96 8.31
N ALA A 83 4.91 -12.83 8.11
CA ALA A 83 4.60 -11.91 9.20
C ALA A 83 3.87 -12.65 10.33
N ALA A 84 4.20 -12.35 11.59
CA ALA A 84 3.57 -13.00 12.75
C ALA A 84 2.17 -12.44 13.02
N ASN A 85 1.99 -11.16 12.78
CA ASN A 85 0.71 -10.46 12.86
C ASN A 85 0.72 -9.30 11.87
N LEU A 86 -0.41 -9.08 11.21
CA LEU A 86 -0.57 -8.00 10.27
C LEU A 86 -1.89 -7.28 10.45
N THR A 87 -1.82 -5.96 10.43
CA THR A 87 -2.97 -5.08 10.41
C THR A 87 -2.90 -4.21 9.17
N GLY A 88 -3.94 -4.26 8.33
CA GLY A 88 -4.17 -3.27 7.28
C GLY A 88 -4.90 -2.08 7.89
N ALA A 89 -4.48 -0.86 7.56
CA ALA A 89 -5.14 0.35 8.00
C ALA A 89 -5.50 1.25 6.82
N ASP A 90 -6.74 1.72 6.81
CA ASP A 90 -7.21 2.66 5.81
C ASP A 90 -8.36 3.51 6.38
N ILE A 91 -8.53 4.72 5.87
CA ILE A 91 -9.63 5.61 6.28
C ILE A 91 -10.91 5.38 5.46
N ASP A 92 -10.77 4.75 4.28
CA ASP A 92 -11.92 4.42 3.45
C ASP A 92 -12.64 3.17 4.01
N PRO A 93 -13.93 3.27 4.36
CA PRO A 93 -14.67 2.16 4.95
C PRO A 93 -14.81 0.94 4.02
N PHE A 94 -14.72 1.11 2.71
CA PHE A 94 -14.78 -0.01 1.75
C PHE A 94 -13.54 -0.91 1.81
N CYS A 95 -12.40 -0.38 2.30
CA CYS A 95 -11.16 -1.14 2.44
C CYS A 95 -11.31 -2.35 3.39
N GLU A 96 -12.11 -2.25 4.45
CA GLU A 96 -12.35 -3.39 5.35
C GLU A 96 -12.90 -4.60 4.58
N THR A 97 -13.92 -4.37 3.76
CA THR A 97 -14.52 -5.44 2.95
C THR A 97 -13.57 -5.93 1.88
N ALA A 98 -12.84 -5.03 1.20
CA ALA A 98 -11.87 -5.40 0.17
C ALA A 98 -10.74 -6.26 0.75
N ILE A 99 -10.14 -5.83 1.86
CA ILE A 99 -9.07 -6.55 2.55
C ILE A 99 -9.55 -7.93 3.00
N ARG A 100 -10.72 -8.03 3.64
CA ARG A 100 -11.28 -9.30 4.09
C ARG A 100 -11.48 -10.29 2.94
N LEU A 101 -12.15 -9.89 1.85
CA LEU A 101 -12.40 -10.75 0.70
C LEU A 101 -11.09 -11.19 0.02
N ASN A 102 -10.12 -10.27 -0.09
CA ASN A 102 -8.84 -10.56 -0.68
C ASN A 102 -7.97 -11.46 0.21
N ALA A 103 -8.01 -11.29 1.54
CA ALA A 103 -7.34 -12.16 2.49
C ALA A 103 -7.91 -13.59 2.43
N GLU A 104 -9.24 -13.73 2.40
CA GLU A 104 -9.94 -15.02 2.22
C GLU A 104 -9.49 -15.73 0.92
N ALA A 105 -9.43 -14.99 -0.21
CA ALA A 105 -8.99 -15.55 -1.50
C ALA A 105 -7.53 -16.03 -1.52
N ASN A 106 -6.74 -15.62 -0.52
CA ASN A 106 -5.33 -16.00 -0.36
C ASN A 106 -5.08 -16.93 0.83
N ALA A 107 -6.12 -17.31 1.58
CA ALA A 107 -6.03 -18.14 2.79
C ALA A 107 -5.07 -17.54 3.84
N VAL A 108 -5.14 -16.23 4.07
CA VAL A 108 -4.39 -15.51 5.11
C VAL A 108 -5.34 -14.71 5.99
N GLU A 109 -4.89 -14.37 7.20
CA GLU A 109 -5.64 -13.52 8.13
C GLU A 109 -5.00 -12.13 8.18
N VAL A 110 -5.80 -11.08 7.99
CA VAL A 110 -5.40 -9.68 8.06
C VAL A 110 -6.37 -8.95 8.98
N GLY A 111 -5.85 -8.33 10.05
CA GLY A 111 -6.64 -7.42 10.88
C GLY A 111 -6.90 -6.10 10.17
N PHE A 112 -7.92 -5.35 10.59
CA PHE A 112 -8.24 -4.04 9.98
C PHE A 112 -8.41 -2.94 11.03
N LEU A 113 -7.92 -1.74 10.71
CA LEU A 113 -8.13 -0.50 11.46
C LEU A 113 -8.70 0.57 10.52
N GLY A 114 -9.99 0.87 10.69
CA GLY A 114 -10.72 1.87 9.91
C GLY A 114 -10.56 3.31 10.44
N ALA A 115 -9.32 3.73 10.76
CA ALA A 115 -9.05 5.04 11.32
C ALA A 115 -7.68 5.57 10.89
N ASP A 116 -7.52 6.89 10.87
CA ASP A 116 -6.22 7.53 10.62
C ASP A 116 -5.18 7.10 11.66
N GLN A 117 -4.10 6.49 11.20
CA GLN A 117 -3.01 6.00 12.04
C GLN A 117 -1.85 6.98 12.13
N VAL A 118 -1.86 8.09 11.37
CA VAL A 118 -0.79 9.08 11.41
C VAL A 118 -0.62 9.66 12.82
N GLY A 119 0.59 9.55 13.35
CA GLY A 119 0.94 9.97 14.70
C GLY A 119 0.71 8.91 15.78
N ARG A 120 0.15 7.73 15.44
CA ARG A 120 -0.03 6.61 16.39
C ARG A 120 1.17 5.65 16.33
N ASP A 121 1.38 4.94 17.43
CA ASP A 121 2.37 3.86 17.52
C ASP A 121 1.85 2.76 18.45
N ASP A 122 1.37 1.67 17.88
CA ASP A 122 0.89 0.50 18.61
C ASP A 122 1.98 -0.60 18.73
N GLY A 123 3.24 -0.22 18.52
CA GLY A 123 4.39 -1.13 18.67
C GLY A 123 4.63 -2.02 17.45
N TRP A 124 4.32 -1.57 16.24
CA TRP A 124 4.66 -2.29 15.03
C TRP A 124 6.17 -2.38 14.84
N ASP A 125 6.67 -3.57 14.47
CA ASP A 125 8.08 -3.75 14.12
C ASP A 125 8.38 -3.23 12.71
N VAL A 126 7.38 -3.31 11.81
CA VAL A 126 7.48 -2.86 10.41
C VAL A 126 6.23 -2.09 10.03
N VAL A 127 6.41 -0.98 9.32
CA VAL A 127 5.35 -0.24 8.65
C VAL A 127 5.63 -0.25 7.14
N LEU A 128 4.64 -0.70 6.38
CA LEU A 128 4.65 -0.75 4.92
C LEU A 128 3.68 0.30 4.38
N ALA A 129 4.07 1.08 3.38
CA ALA A 129 3.22 2.10 2.78
C ALA A 129 3.44 2.17 1.26
N GLY A 130 2.41 1.87 0.48
CA GLY A 130 2.44 1.93 -0.97
C GLY A 130 1.72 3.16 -1.51
N ASP A 131 2.35 3.91 -2.43
CA ASP A 131 1.75 5.05 -3.14
C ASP A 131 1.22 6.20 -2.26
N VAL A 132 1.81 6.47 -1.11
CA VAL A 132 1.29 7.45 -0.13
C VAL A 132 1.77 8.89 -0.33
N CYS A 133 2.67 9.16 -1.29
CA CYS A 133 3.28 10.48 -1.46
C CYS A 133 2.71 11.29 -2.64
N TYR A 134 1.42 11.14 -2.95
CA TYR A 134 0.76 11.78 -4.10
C TYR A 134 0.21 13.20 -3.78
N GLU A 135 -0.06 13.51 -2.51
CA GLU A 135 -0.54 14.82 -2.07
C GLU A 135 0.39 15.45 -1.04
N LYS A 136 0.66 16.77 -1.21
CA LYS A 136 1.58 17.47 -0.32
C LYS A 136 1.12 17.53 1.14
N PRO A 137 -0.12 17.91 1.47
CA PRO A 137 -0.57 17.96 2.87
C PRO A 137 -0.48 16.61 3.57
N PHE A 138 -0.73 15.53 2.84
CA PHE A 138 -0.63 14.18 3.39
C PHE A 138 0.83 13.77 3.60
N ALA A 139 1.68 13.98 2.62
CA ALA A 139 3.12 13.71 2.73
C ALA A 139 3.78 14.49 3.88
N ASP A 140 3.41 15.76 4.07
CA ASP A 140 3.91 16.61 5.17
C ASP A 140 3.54 16.05 6.57
N ARG A 141 2.43 15.31 6.69
CA ARG A 141 2.03 14.62 7.93
C ARG A 141 2.75 13.28 8.12
N LEU A 142 3.03 12.57 7.02
CA LEU A 142 3.65 11.25 7.06
C LEU A 142 5.13 11.31 7.49
N VAL A 143 5.88 12.29 6.99
CA VAL A 143 7.32 12.38 7.25
C VAL A 143 7.65 12.38 8.73
N PRO A 144 7.13 13.30 9.58
CA PRO A 144 7.44 13.30 11.01
C PRO A 144 6.96 12.04 11.73
N TRP A 145 5.87 11.44 11.31
CA TRP A 145 5.39 10.18 11.88
C TRP A 145 6.32 9.01 11.55
N PHE A 146 6.75 8.88 10.31
CA PHE A 146 7.70 7.83 9.91
C PHE A 146 9.06 8.01 10.59
N GLU A 147 9.54 9.25 10.77
CA GLU A 147 10.75 9.54 11.56
C GLU A 147 10.61 9.13 13.02
N ALA A 148 9.46 9.38 13.64
CA ALA A 148 9.17 8.96 15.02
C ALA A 148 9.18 7.42 15.15
N LEU A 149 8.53 6.70 14.24
CA LEU A 149 8.54 5.24 14.21
C LEU A 149 9.97 4.68 14.02
N ARG A 150 10.74 5.26 13.11
CA ARG A 150 12.16 4.89 12.90
C ARG A 150 12.99 5.12 14.17
N SER A 151 12.82 6.26 14.82
CA SER A 151 13.56 6.59 16.05
C SER A 151 13.30 5.60 17.17
N ARG A 152 12.12 5.00 17.21
CA ARG A 152 11.77 3.92 18.13
C ARG A 152 12.37 2.56 17.73
N GLY A 153 12.83 2.42 16.51
CA GLY A 153 13.42 1.18 15.97
C GLY A 153 12.49 0.37 15.07
N ALA A 154 11.31 0.87 14.70
CA ALA A 154 10.51 0.25 13.66
C ALA A 154 11.18 0.38 12.29
N ASP A 155 10.98 -0.58 11.42
CA ASP A 155 11.40 -0.49 10.01
C ASP A 155 10.25 0.11 9.18
N VAL A 156 10.50 1.21 8.46
CA VAL A 156 9.47 1.87 7.64
C VAL A 156 9.87 1.78 6.18
N LEU A 157 9.07 1.08 5.37
CA LEU A 157 9.29 0.90 3.95
C LEU A 157 8.19 1.56 3.12
N VAL A 158 8.61 2.26 2.07
CA VAL A 158 7.71 2.95 1.14
C VAL A 158 7.94 2.42 -0.27
N GLY A 159 6.88 1.99 -0.94
CA GLY A 159 6.86 1.68 -2.37
C GLY A 159 6.31 2.86 -3.16
N ASP A 160 7.09 3.41 -4.09
CA ASP A 160 6.70 4.65 -4.78
C ASP A 160 7.17 4.68 -6.25
N PRO A 161 6.28 5.01 -7.20
CA PRO A 161 6.61 5.11 -8.63
C PRO A 161 7.20 6.47 -9.03
N GLY A 162 7.61 7.30 -8.08
CA GLY A 162 8.16 8.63 -8.32
C GLY A 162 7.15 9.76 -8.13
N ARG A 163 6.25 9.61 -7.15
CA ARG A 163 5.27 10.67 -6.80
C ARG A 163 5.98 11.96 -6.39
N SER A 164 5.29 13.09 -6.64
CA SER A 164 5.89 14.43 -6.55
C SER A 164 6.38 14.81 -5.14
N TYR A 165 5.76 14.25 -4.10
CA TYR A 165 6.03 14.63 -2.71
C TYR A 165 6.81 13.58 -1.92
N LEU A 166 7.45 12.63 -2.63
CA LEU A 166 8.32 11.64 -2.01
C LEU A 166 9.57 12.33 -1.40
N PRO A 167 9.83 12.20 -0.07
CA PRO A 167 10.93 12.88 0.62
C PRO A 167 12.27 12.15 0.40
N LYS A 168 12.80 12.19 -0.83
CA LYS A 168 13.98 11.40 -1.27
C LYS A 168 15.22 11.61 -0.42
N ASP A 169 15.37 12.78 0.20
CA ASP A 169 16.48 13.14 1.10
C ASP A 169 16.45 12.39 2.46
N ARG A 170 15.30 11.81 2.80
CA ARG A 170 15.05 11.03 4.02
C ARG A 170 15.03 9.52 3.77
N LEU A 171 15.34 9.08 2.56
CA LEU A 171 15.10 7.72 2.12
C LEU A 171 16.35 7.03 1.62
N GLN A 172 16.57 5.79 2.05
CA GLN A 172 17.55 4.87 1.50
C GLN A 172 16.87 3.99 0.45
N LYS A 173 17.42 3.95 -0.75
CA LYS A 173 16.95 3.08 -1.82
C LYS A 173 17.29 1.61 -1.52
N LEU A 174 16.30 0.71 -1.62
CA LEU A 174 16.46 -0.73 -1.44
C LEU A 174 16.44 -1.49 -2.76
N ALA A 175 15.40 -1.27 -3.57
CA ALA A 175 15.22 -1.96 -4.85
C ALA A 175 14.47 -1.08 -5.84
N THR A 176 14.52 -1.43 -7.12
CA THR A 176 13.71 -0.79 -8.17
C THR A 176 13.16 -1.86 -9.09
N TYR A 177 11.88 -1.74 -9.42
CA TYR A 177 11.13 -2.65 -10.28
C TYR A 177 10.50 -1.90 -11.45
N GLU A 178 10.36 -2.56 -12.58
CA GLU A 178 9.53 -2.11 -13.69
C GLU A 178 8.16 -2.81 -13.54
N VAL A 179 7.18 -2.08 -13.04
CA VAL A 179 5.85 -2.61 -12.70
C VAL A 179 4.93 -2.41 -13.89
N PRO A 180 4.41 -3.47 -14.51
CA PRO A 180 3.39 -3.36 -15.54
C PRO A 180 2.12 -2.75 -14.94
N VAL A 181 1.59 -1.73 -15.60
CA VAL A 181 0.37 -1.02 -15.23
C VAL A 181 -0.44 -0.74 -16.49
N THR A 182 -1.60 -0.13 -16.34
CA THR A 182 -2.43 0.23 -17.47
C THR A 182 -2.47 1.74 -17.65
N ARG A 183 -2.57 2.19 -18.89
CA ARG A 183 -2.61 3.63 -19.22
C ARG A 183 -3.82 4.32 -18.60
N ALA A 184 -4.93 3.61 -18.47
CA ALA A 184 -6.15 4.15 -17.87
C ALA A 184 -5.97 4.48 -16.38
N LEU A 185 -5.10 3.75 -15.67
CA LEU A 185 -4.88 3.90 -14.25
C LEU A 185 -3.68 4.80 -13.89
N GLU A 186 -2.60 4.71 -14.67
CA GLU A 186 -1.30 5.29 -14.30
C GLU A 186 -0.63 6.13 -15.42
N ASP A 187 -1.35 6.46 -16.50
CA ASP A 187 -0.83 7.19 -17.67
C ASP A 187 0.40 6.56 -18.33
N ALA A 188 0.65 5.27 -18.11
CA ALA A 188 1.80 4.52 -18.59
C ALA A 188 1.46 3.04 -18.75
N GLU A 189 2.30 2.28 -19.43
CA GLU A 189 2.23 0.81 -19.50
C GLU A 189 3.18 0.13 -18.51
N VAL A 190 4.20 0.88 -18.09
CA VAL A 190 5.18 0.44 -17.08
C VAL A 190 5.53 1.63 -16.19
N LYS A 191 5.49 1.42 -14.89
CA LYS A 191 6.00 2.38 -13.89
C LYS A 191 7.28 1.87 -13.27
N ARG A 192 8.29 2.73 -13.27
CA ARG A 192 9.52 2.47 -12.53
C ARG A 192 9.31 2.75 -11.05
N THR A 193 9.01 1.70 -10.30
CA THR A 193 8.71 1.76 -8.87
C THR A 193 9.94 1.47 -8.04
N THR A 194 10.22 2.29 -7.06
CA THR A 194 11.34 2.09 -6.14
C THR A 194 10.81 1.81 -4.74
N VAL A 195 11.41 0.82 -4.09
CA VAL A 195 11.20 0.54 -2.67
C VAL A 195 12.29 1.25 -1.87
N TRP A 196 11.84 2.01 -0.91
CA TRP A 196 12.66 2.86 -0.05
C TRP A 196 12.51 2.44 1.40
N ARG A 197 13.57 2.63 2.18
CA ARG A 197 13.52 2.58 3.65
C ARG A 197 13.68 4.00 4.18
N PHE A 198 12.89 4.40 5.12
CA PHE A 198 13.07 5.63 5.87
C PHE A 198 14.41 5.55 6.66
N ALA A 199 15.24 6.61 6.57
CA ALA A 199 16.60 6.62 7.14
C ALA A 199 16.58 6.79 8.67
#